data_d2a36f7c549a454b0f3db55c666498f7
#
_entry.id   d2a36f7c549a454b0f3db55c666498f7
#
_cell.length_a   1.000
_cell.length_b   1.000
_cell.length_c   1.000
_cell.angle_alpha   90.00
_cell.angle_beta   90.00
_cell.angle_gamma   90.00
#
_symmetry.space_group_name_H-M   'P 1'
#
loop_
_entity.id
_entity.type
_entity.pdbx_description
1 polymer ?
#
loop_
_entity_poly.entity_id
_entity_poly.type
_entity_poly.pdbx_seq_one_letter_code
_entity_poly.pdbx_strand_id
1 'polypeptide(L)' 'MSSIPHSREAEAAQRFFEATRNVDRAFRAVRGDAGETTSSIEYAAAVSRLDRALDELARAQARFDSAVRMRSRKRN' A
#
# COMPACT_ATOMS: atom_id res chain seq x y z
N MET A 1 -21.04 17.53 -9.44
CA MET A 1 -20.82 17.47 -9.15
C MET A 1 -20.20 17.13 -8.28
N SER A 2 -19.90 16.98 -8.07
CA SER A 2 -19.50 16.63 -7.26
C SER A 2 -18.40 16.78 -6.72
N SER A 3 -17.89 17.53 -6.76
CA SER A 3 -16.74 17.60 -6.30
C SER A 3 -16.71 17.50 -4.92
N ILE A 4 -16.08 16.64 -4.42
CA ILE A 4 -16.04 16.42 -3.07
C ILE A 4 -14.95 17.19 -2.45
N PRO A 5 -15.21 17.99 -1.49
CA PRO A 5 -14.20 18.88 -0.94
C PRO A 5 -13.00 18.16 -0.36
N HIS A 6 -13.17 16.98 0.14
CA HIS A 6 -12.05 16.28 0.74
C HIS A 6 -11.62 15.10 -0.10
N SER A 7 -11.76 15.25 -1.39
CA SER A 7 -11.44 14.14 -2.29
C SER A 7 -9.98 13.74 -2.20
N ARG A 8 -9.10 14.67 -1.89
CA ARG A 8 -7.70 14.37 -1.77
C ARG A 8 -7.43 13.41 -0.63
N GLU A 9 -8.04 13.66 0.49
CA GLU A 9 -7.89 12.79 1.64
C GLU A 9 -8.53 11.44 1.36
N ALA A 10 -9.68 11.44 0.74
CA ALA A 10 -10.37 10.20 0.41
C ALA A 10 -9.56 9.37 -0.57
N GLU A 11 -8.96 10.03 -1.54
CA GLU A 11 -8.13 9.35 -2.50
C GLU A 11 -6.91 8.74 -1.84
N ALA A 12 -6.28 9.49 -0.95
CA ALA A 12 -5.12 9.00 -0.27
C ALA A 12 -5.47 7.82 0.63
N ALA A 13 -6.62 7.88 1.26
CA ALA A 13 -7.08 6.78 2.11
C ALA A 13 -7.31 5.54 1.29
N GLN A 14 -7.89 5.70 0.12
CA GLN A 14 -8.15 4.56 -0.73
C GLN A 14 -6.86 3.92 -1.21
N ARG A 15 -5.88 4.72 -1.58
CA ARG A 15 -4.59 4.19 -1.99
C ARG A 15 -3.89 3.47 -0.87
N PHE A 16 -4.00 4.03 0.32
CA PHE A 16 -3.43 3.41 1.50
C PHE A 16 -4.07 2.04 1.73
N PHE A 17 -5.37 2.00 1.61
CA PHE A 17 -6.11 0.77 1.79
C PHE A 17 -5.71 -0.27 0.75
N GLU A 18 -5.63 0.14 -0.50
CA GLU A 18 -5.23 -0.77 -1.57
C GLU A 18 -3.80 -1.26 -1.39
N ALA A 19 -2.93 -0.38 -0.96
CA ALA A 19 -1.54 -0.76 -0.74
C ALA A 19 -1.45 -1.80 0.39
N THR A 20 -2.27 -1.64 1.41
CA THR A 20 -2.31 -2.60 2.50
C THR A 20 -2.75 -3.97 2.00
N ARG A 21 -3.75 -3.97 1.14
CA ARG A 21 -4.21 -5.24 0.58
C ARG A 21 -3.17 -5.89 -0.30
N ASN A 22 -2.43 -5.08 -1.03
CA ASN A 22 -1.38 -5.60 -1.89
C ASN A 22 -0.27 -6.22 -1.08
N VAL A 23 0.08 -5.61 0.04
CA VAL A 23 1.10 -6.17 0.91
C VAL A 23 0.62 -7.52 1.45
N ASP A 24 -0.63 -7.57 1.88
CA ASP A 24 -1.17 -8.81 2.41
C ASP A 24 -1.11 -9.91 1.38
N ARG A 25 -1.49 -9.58 0.16
CA ARG A 25 -1.48 -10.53 -0.93
C ARG A 25 -0.07 -11.02 -1.25
N ALA A 26 0.86 -10.08 -1.30
CA ALA A 26 2.24 -10.43 -1.60
C ALA A 26 2.86 -11.25 -0.48
N PHE A 27 2.48 -10.96 0.74
CA PHE A 27 2.98 -11.70 1.89
C PHE A 27 2.48 -13.14 1.85
N ARG A 28 1.24 -13.32 1.49
CA ARG A 28 0.68 -14.66 1.37
C ARG A 28 1.37 -15.46 0.27
N ALA A 29 1.71 -14.79 -0.81
CA ALA A 29 2.41 -15.46 -1.89
C ALA A 29 3.79 -15.95 -1.44
N VAL A 30 4.48 -15.13 -0.67
CA VAL A 30 5.78 -15.55 -0.15
C VAL A 30 5.64 -16.75 0.77
N ARG A 31 4.64 -16.70 1.64
CA ARG A 31 4.44 -17.80 2.58
C ARG A 31 4.03 -19.07 1.88
N GLY A 32 3.18 -18.96 0.87
CA GLY A 32 2.77 -20.11 0.12
C GLY A 32 3.92 -20.74 -0.60
N ASP A 33 4.73 -19.92 -1.24
CA ASP A 33 5.86 -20.42 -1.99
C ASP A 33 6.89 -21.09 -1.09
N ALA A 34 7.07 -20.56 0.08
CA ALA A 34 8.08 -21.11 0.99
C ALA A 34 7.74 -22.53 1.44
N GLY A 35 6.49 -22.89 1.43
CA GLY A 35 6.09 -24.18 1.92
C GLY A 35 6.08 -25.29 0.89
N GLU A 36 6.43 -24.98 -0.35
CA GLU A 36 6.36 -25.96 -1.42
C GLU A 36 7.69 -26.17 -2.07
N THR A 37 7.71 -26.99 -3.09
CA THR A 37 8.92 -27.19 -3.85
C THR A 37 9.06 -26.07 -4.85
N THR A 38 9.14 -24.89 -4.38
CA THR A 38 9.22 -23.73 -5.23
C THR A 38 10.68 -23.49 -5.59
N SER A 39 10.92 -23.10 -6.82
CA SER A 39 12.29 -22.79 -7.23
C SER A 39 12.76 -21.53 -6.53
N SER A 40 14.08 -21.39 -6.40
CA SER A 40 14.62 -20.21 -5.78
C SER A 40 14.31 -18.96 -6.58
N ILE A 41 14.16 -19.11 -7.88
CA ILE A 41 13.83 -17.95 -8.71
C ILE A 41 12.42 -17.48 -8.39
N GLU A 42 11.50 -18.41 -8.25
CA GLU A 42 10.13 -18.05 -7.93
C GLU A 42 10.02 -17.45 -6.55
N TYR A 43 10.75 -18.00 -5.62
CA TYR A 43 10.74 -17.46 -4.28
C TYR A 43 11.31 -16.05 -4.27
N ALA A 44 12.42 -15.85 -4.96
CA ALA A 44 13.02 -14.53 -5.04
C ALA A 44 12.08 -13.52 -5.69
N ALA A 45 11.33 -13.96 -6.69
CA ALA A 45 10.38 -13.08 -7.35
C ALA A 45 9.26 -12.69 -6.38
N ALA A 46 8.82 -13.63 -5.57
CA ALA A 46 7.77 -13.34 -4.60
C ALA A 46 8.27 -12.36 -3.55
N VAL A 47 9.49 -12.53 -3.10
CA VAL A 47 10.07 -11.61 -2.13
C VAL A 47 10.22 -10.21 -2.73
N SER A 48 10.60 -10.14 -3.99
CA SER A 48 10.72 -8.86 -4.67
C SER A 48 9.37 -8.15 -4.75
N ARG A 49 8.33 -8.90 -5.00
CA ARG A 49 7.01 -8.31 -5.06
C ARG A 49 6.59 -7.77 -3.70
N LEU A 50 6.91 -8.50 -2.67
CA LEU A 50 6.58 -8.06 -1.33
C LEU A 50 7.35 -6.78 -1.00
N ASP A 51 8.63 -6.74 -1.35
CA ASP A 51 9.43 -5.55 -1.16
C ASP A 51 8.81 -4.35 -1.82
N ARG A 52 8.39 -4.52 -3.04
CA ARG A 52 7.79 -3.45 -3.80
C ARG A 52 6.48 -3.00 -3.18
N ALA A 53 5.70 -3.97 -2.73
CA ALA A 53 4.44 -3.65 -2.10
C ALA A 53 4.64 -2.87 -0.80
N LEU A 54 5.65 -3.23 -0.05
CA LEU A 54 5.96 -2.50 1.18
C LEU A 54 6.41 -1.08 0.90
N ASP A 55 7.16 -0.90 -0.17
CA ASP A 55 7.56 0.43 -0.60
C ASP A 55 6.36 1.28 -0.93
N GLU A 56 5.44 0.70 -1.65
CA GLU A 56 4.25 1.43 -2.03
C GLU A 56 3.37 1.74 -0.85
N LEU A 57 3.33 0.84 0.11
CA LEU A 57 2.57 1.09 1.31
C LEU A 57 3.16 2.28 2.07
N ALA A 58 4.48 2.32 2.16
CA ALA A 58 5.13 3.44 2.85
C ALA A 58 4.82 4.76 2.18
N ARG A 59 4.82 4.76 0.85
CA ARG A 59 4.49 5.98 0.12
C ARG A 59 3.05 6.38 0.30
N ALA A 60 2.17 5.40 0.27
CA ALA A 60 0.75 5.69 0.43
C ALA A 60 0.47 6.21 1.82
N GLN A 61 1.16 5.67 2.81
CA GLN A 61 1.00 6.13 4.16
C GLN A 61 1.47 7.57 4.31
N ALA A 62 2.59 7.88 3.70
CA ALA A 62 3.11 9.24 3.76
C ALA A 62 2.16 10.23 3.12
N ARG A 63 1.56 9.83 2.02
CA ARG A 63 0.59 10.67 1.35
C ARG A 63 -0.65 10.91 2.18
N PHE A 64 -1.11 9.86 2.80
CA PHE A 64 -2.29 9.97 3.63
C PHE A 64 -2.02 10.87 4.83
N ASP A 65 -0.88 10.68 5.47
CA ASP A 65 -0.49 11.53 6.58
C ASP A 65 -0.41 12.98 6.18
N SER A 66 0.14 13.21 5.00
CA SER A 66 0.26 14.55 4.48
C SER A 66 -1.09 15.18 4.24
N ALA A 67 -2.01 14.41 3.68
CA ALA A 67 -3.35 14.92 3.41
C ALA A 67 -4.08 15.27 4.70
N VAL A 68 -3.93 14.43 5.71
CA VAL A 68 -4.56 14.69 6.99
C VAL A 68 -3.97 15.93 7.64
N ARG A 69 -2.67 16.10 7.55
CA ARG A 69 -2.02 17.26 8.09
C ARG A 69 -2.48 18.54 7.43
N MET A 70 -2.61 18.50 6.13
CA MET A 70 -3.06 19.66 5.40
C MET A 70 -4.46 20.05 5.79
N ARG A 71 -5.29 19.07 5.97
CA ARG A 71 -6.65 19.33 6.40
C ARG A 71 -6.67 19.98 7.77
N SER A 72 -5.84 19.51 8.67
CA SER A 72 -5.75 20.08 9.98
C SER A 72 -5.30 21.52 9.96
N ARG A 73 -4.34 21.80 9.14
CA ARG A 73 -3.85 23.13 9.01
C ARG A 73 -4.89 24.10 8.54
N LYS A 74 -5.69 23.66 7.62
CA LYS A 74 -6.70 24.52 7.05
C LYS A 74 -7.76 24.91 8.06
N ARG A 75 -7.93 24.12 9.04
CA ARG A 75 -8.95 24.41 10.02
C ARG A 75 -8.62 25.61 10.85
N ASN A 76 -7.43 25.98 10.92
CA ASN A 76 -7.09 27.18 11.62
C ASN A 76 -7.27 28.39 10.77
#